data_e9321ddf1d964b0616550905cc394a26
#
_entry.id   e9321ddf1d964b0616550905cc394a26
#
_cell.length_a   1.000
_cell.length_b   1.000
_cell.length_c   1.000
_cell.angle_alpha   90.00
_cell.angle_beta   90.00
_cell.angle_gamma   90.00
#
_symmetry.space_group_name_H-M   'P 1'
#
loop_
_entity.id
_entity.type
_entity.pdbx_description
1 polymer ?
#
loop_
_entity_poly.entity_id
_entity_poly.type
_entity_poly.pdbx_seq_one_letter_code
_entity_poly.pdbx_strand_id
1 'polypeptide(L)'
;MDGHRARHKSPPQHHGHHQALQQRQPSVPRFQPSQEIALQPLVERYVTNYNSGGDGHPRDLWMFPFLNGQSTWRQKSLDLSIRAAAAAFSALEAQNPQLMQQSREIYGAAVSQHIHSLSGQISPRGVNPLNVATSLMLASFESLSTPATFRAYKSHLDGVSEMLLLSTDMIQQDDLLNQLFFEARAYTLFTSLLSGQKSIFSSDMFAQVRYVGRELPMLEDIIGITTDLINTWTDIRAGKSIGSGKLEQVQAIGERVEEGWEDYQAEAKSSKKPLMWKNESDQYDYRDTYTALTIAHFDATRILLELISQFPCTSFSGKRLVHDSSASIITVANFIDRRSTGCAYVRILFPLTLVALYGPAQQHKEAQILFRKWYTPIKVAGFSPMALDMISLHTMSMRHVSTQIC
;
A
#
# COMPACT_ATOMS: atom_id res chain seq x y z
N MET A 1 51.34 43.34 -62.05
CA MET A 1 50.06 42.62 -62.01
C MET A 1 49.87 42.14 -60.61
N ASP A 2 48.95 42.79 -59.93
CA ASP A 2 48.87 42.95 -58.47
C ASP A 2 48.28 41.76 -57.76
N GLY A 3 49.03 41.28 -56.76
CA GLY A 3 48.54 40.22 -55.86
C GLY A 3 48.07 40.79 -54.57
N HIS A 4 46.74 40.78 -54.34
CA HIS A 4 46.12 41.17 -53.09
C HIS A 4 46.33 40.09 -52.02
N ARG A 5 47.09 40.39 -50.95
CA ARG A 5 47.21 39.64 -49.71
C ARG A 5 46.01 39.97 -48.85
N ALA A 6 45.10 39.01 -48.62
CA ALA A 6 44.07 39.06 -47.63
C ALA A 6 44.66 38.85 -46.23
N ARG A 7 44.49 39.80 -45.34
CA ARG A 7 44.80 39.69 -43.89
C ARG A 7 43.71 38.93 -43.18
N HIS A 8 44.02 37.76 -42.63
CA HIS A 8 43.20 37.05 -41.66
C HIS A 8 43.21 37.83 -40.34
N LYS A 9 42.06 38.32 -39.93
CA LYS A 9 41.79 38.82 -38.57
C LYS A 9 41.38 37.65 -37.70
N SER A 10 42.14 37.36 -36.63
CA SER A 10 41.80 36.41 -35.59
C SER A 10 40.64 36.94 -34.73
N PRO A 11 39.70 36.11 -34.34
CA PRO A 11 38.61 36.54 -33.42
C PRO A 11 39.10 36.71 -31.99
N PRO A 12 38.43 37.58 -31.19
CA PRO A 12 38.83 37.86 -29.81
C PRO A 12 38.55 36.66 -28.92
N GLN A 13 39.52 36.28 -28.08
CA GLN A 13 39.36 35.29 -27.05
C GLN A 13 38.49 35.88 -25.93
N HIS A 14 37.25 35.38 -25.77
CA HIS A 14 36.43 35.60 -24.60
C HIS A 14 36.95 34.72 -23.46
N HIS A 15 37.65 35.33 -22.50
CA HIS A 15 37.90 34.73 -21.20
C HIS A 15 36.57 34.69 -20.41
N GLY A 16 35.82 33.57 -20.56
CA GLY A 16 34.67 33.26 -19.73
C GLY A 16 35.17 32.84 -18.36
N HIS A 17 34.92 33.69 -17.36
CA HIS A 17 35.01 33.32 -15.97
C HIS A 17 33.95 32.24 -15.67
N HIS A 18 34.33 30.96 -15.74
CA HIS A 18 33.60 29.90 -15.11
C HIS A 18 33.76 30.01 -13.58
N GLN A 19 32.93 30.85 -12.94
CA GLN A 19 32.65 30.70 -11.55
C GLN A 19 31.87 29.36 -11.36
N ALA A 20 32.60 28.33 -10.95
CA ALA A 20 32.02 27.08 -10.50
C ALA A 20 31.07 27.39 -9.32
N LEU A 21 29.76 27.37 -9.59
CA LEU A 21 28.74 27.28 -8.57
C LEU A 21 28.98 25.95 -7.84
N GLN A 22 29.80 25.98 -6.80
CA GLN A 22 29.83 24.92 -5.82
C GLN A 22 28.43 24.87 -5.18
N GLN A 23 27.58 24.02 -5.72
CA GLN A 23 26.34 23.64 -5.06
C GLN A 23 26.71 23.09 -3.67
N ARG A 24 26.50 23.91 -2.64
CA ARG A 24 26.55 23.44 -1.25
C ARG A 24 25.54 22.31 -1.14
N GLN A 25 26.03 21.07 -1.10
CA GLN A 25 25.20 19.95 -0.71
C GLN A 25 24.58 20.29 0.65
N PRO A 26 23.27 20.22 0.80
CA PRO A 26 22.63 20.42 2.10
C PRO A 26 23.27 19.43 3.08
N SER A 27 23.84 19.95 4.17
CA SER A 27 24.43 19.12 5.22
C SER A 27 23.32 18.25 5.80
N VAL A 28 23.42 16.94 5.62
CA VAL A 28 22.49 15.98 6.25
C VAL A 28 22.55 16.22 7.77
N PRO A 29 21.42 16.48 8.45
CA PRO A 29 21.39 16.67 9.89
C PRO A 29 22.04 15.46 10.57
N ARG A 30 23.10 15.69 11.35
CA ARG A 30 23.72 14.63 12.18
C ARG A 30 22.88 14.49 13.43
N PHE A 31 22.04 13.46 13.49
CA PHE A 31 21.35 13.11 14.73
C PHE A 31 22.36 12.79 15.83
N GLN A 32 22.18 13.39 17.01
CA GLN A 32 23.02 13.08 18.16
C GLN A 32 22.58 11.75 18.80
N PRO A 33 23.50 10.93 19.33
CA PRO A 33 23.16 9.66 19.98
C PRO A 33 22.11 9.78 21.11
N SER A 34 22.06 10.92 21.79
CA SER A 34 21.03 11.20 22.80
C SER A 34 19.60 11.31 22.23
N GLN A 35 19.45 11.75 20.97
CA GLN A 35 18.16 11.79 20.29
C GLN A 35 17.70 10.41 19.79
N GLU A 36 18.65 9.54 19.43
CA GLU A 36 18.36 8.18 19.01
C GLU A 36 17.79 7.34 20.16
N ILE A 37 18.37 7.47 21.37
CA ILE A 37 17.90 6.79 22.56
C ILE A 37 16.50 7.25 22.96
N ALA A 38 16.18 8.53 22.83
CA ALA A 38 14.87 9.09 23.15
C ALA A 38 13.74 8.57 22.22
N LEU A 39 14.05 8.08 21.02
CA LEU A 39 13.08 7.57 20.07
C LEU A 39 12.79 6.06 20.23
N GLN A 40 13.61 5.32 20.98
CA GLN A 40 13.45 3.86 21.13
C GLN A 40 12.07 3.47 21.71
N PRO A 41 11.54 4.11 22.76
CA PRO A 41 10.19 3.83 23.28
C PRO A 41 9.08 4.07 22.25
N LEU A 42 9.27 5.05 21.34
CA LEU A 42 8.32 5.33 20.27
C LEU A 42 8.32 4.22 19.22
N VAL A 43 9.49 3.67 18.90
CA VAL A 43 9.63 2.51 17.99
C VAL A 43 8.94 1.30 18.59
N GLU A 44 9.16 0.99 19.84
CA GLU A 44 8.52 -0.13 20.55
C GLU A 44 7.00 0.02 20.52
N ARG A 45 6.50 1.20 20.86
CA ARG A 45 5.06 1.50 20.81
C ARG A 45 4.49 1.38 19.39
N TYR A 46 5.19 1.90 18.39
CA TYR A 46 4.78 1.83 17.00
C TYR A 46 4.67 0.38 16.52
N VAL A 47 5.71 -0.41 16.73
CA VAL A 47 5.73 -1.83 16.30
C VAL A 47 4.67 -2.62 17.05
N THR A 48 4.50 -2.39 18.35
CA THR A 48 3.51 -3.13 19.16
C THR A 48 2.08 -2.74 18.81
N ASN A 49 1.78 -1.44 18.67
CA ASN A 49 0.39 -0.96 18.54
C ASN A 49 -0.03 -0.79 17.09
N TYR A 50 0.85 -0.33 16.22
CA TYR A 50 0.51 -0.06 14.82
C TYR A 50 0.58 -1.32 13.96
N ASN A 51 1.56 -2.18 14.19
CA ASN A 51 1.80 -3.35 13.34
C ASN A 51 1.27 -4.67 13.90
N SER A 52 1.01 -4.78 15.20
CA SER A 52 0.59 -6.04 15.82
C SER A 52 -0.83 -6.49 15.48
N GLY A 53 -1.62 -5.65 14.82
CA GLY A 53 -3.03 -5.95 14.57
C GLY A 53 -3.90 -6.11 15.81
N GLY A 54 -3.34 -5.92 17.01
CA GLY A 54 -4.03 -5.91 18.30
C GLY A 54 -4.44 -7.28 18.85
N ASP A 55 -4.53 -8.34 18.05
CA ASP A 55 -5.21 -9.59 18.40
C ASP A 55 -4.27 -10.80 18.55
N GLY A 56 -2.98 -10.57 18.78
CA GLY A 56 -2.04 -11.65 19.12
C GLY A 56 -1.81 -12.68 18.01
N HIS A 57 -2.27 -12.40 16.79
CA HIS A 57 -1.90 -13.23 15.67
C HIS A 57 -0.38 -13.03 15.44
N PRO A 58 0.43 -14.09 15.63
CA PRO A 58 1.85 -14.01 15.36
C PRO A 58 2.03 -13.93 13.86
N ARG A 59 1.73 -12.78 13.27
CA ARG A 59 2.36 -12.46 12.02
C ARG A 59 3.80 -12.29 12.37
N ASP A 60 4.62 -13.03 11.70
CA ASP A 60 6.06 -12.81 11.70
C ASP A 60 6.28 -11.44 11.07
N LEU A 61 6.01 -10.42 11.89
CA LEU A 61 6.25 -9.06 11.47
C LEU A 61 7.75 -8.97 11.31
N TRP A 62 8.18 -8.82 10.09
CA TRP A 62 9.58 -8.60 9.75
C TRP A 62 10.22 -7.47 10.59
N MET A 63 9.39 -6.64 11.25
CA MET A 63 9.81 -5.58 12.16
C MET A 63 10.10 -6.04 13.60
N PHE A 64 9.62 -7.21 14.06
CA PHE A 64 9.86 -7.66 15.44
C PHE A 64 11.35 -7.75 15.85
N PRO A 65 12.28 -8.15 14.98
CA PRO A 65 13.70 -8.13 15.34
C PRO A 65 14.23 -6.75 15.75
N PHE A 66 13.57 -5.65 15.33
CA PHE A 66 13.97 -4.31 15.74
C PHE A 66 13.57 -3.94 17.17
N LEU A 67 12.54 -4.63 17.75
CA LEU A 67 12.12 -4.38 19.14
C LEU A 67 13.17 -4.77 20.14
N ASN A 68 13.92 -5.84 19.88
CA ASN A 68 14.80 -6.46 20.88
C ASN A 68 16.25 -5.97 20.79
N GLY A 69 16.56 -4.99 19.96
CA GLY A 69 17.93 -4.55 19.71
C GLY A 69 18.86 -5.64 19.15
N GLN A 70 18.30 -6.82 18.87
CA GLN A 70 19.02 -8.00 18.37
C GLN A 70 19.21 -7.96 16.85
N SER A 71 18.72 -6.91 16.17
CA SER A 71 18.80 -6.89 14.71
C SER A 71 20.27 -6.74 14.29
N THR A 72 20.77 -7.77 13.67
CA THR A 72 22.02 -7.75 12.90
C THR A 72 21.88 -6.87 11.65
N TRP A 73 20.70 -6.39 11.38
CA TRP A 73 20.35 -5.58 10.20
C TRP A 73 20.67 -4.11 10.44
N ARG A 74 21.95 -3.78 10.33
CA ARG A 74 22.46 -2.42 10.57
C ARG A 74 22.47 -1.57 9.29
N GLN A 75 21.28 -1.30 8.74
CA GLN A 75 21.18 -0.33 7.65
C GLN A 75 20.61 0.97 8.18
N LYS A 76 21.39 2.04 8.09
CA LYS A 76 21.03 3.35 8.64
C LYS A 76 19.75 3.94 8.04
N SER A 77 19.50 3.72 6.75
CA SER A 77 18.28 4.18 6.09
C SER A 77 17.03 3.51 6.66
N LEU A 78 17.08 2.20 6.94
CA LEU A 78 15.99 1.45 7.53
C LEU A 78 15.72 1.90 8.98
N ASP A 79 16.76 2.02 9.81
CA ASP A 79 16.62 2.52 11.18
C ASP A 79 15.98 3.90 11.22
N LEU A 80 16.44 4.82 10.38
CA LEU A 80 15.85 6.16 10.28
C LEU A 80 14.40 6.13 9.80
N SER A 81 14.06 5.28 8.82
CA SER A 81 12.69 5.20 8.29
C SER A 81 11.70 4.64 9.34
N ILE A 82 12.10 3.64 10.12
CA ILE A 82 11.31 3.12 11.24
C ILE A 82 11.11 4.21 12.31
N ARG A 83 12.17 4.93 12.69
CA ARG A 83 12.09 6.02 13.67
C ARG A 83 11.21 7.18 13.18
N ALA A 84 11.29 7.52 11.90
CA ALA A 84 10.43 8.52 11.29
C ALA A 84 8.95 8.13 11.40
N ALA A 85 8.60 6.90 11.01
CA ALA A 85 7.23 6.39 11.09
C ALA A 85 6.74 6.32 12.55
N ALA A 86 7.55 5.84 13.47
CA ALA A 86 7.24 5.75 14.90
C ALA A 86 7.02 7.14 15.53
N ALA A 87 7.86 8.10 15.19
CA ALA A 87 7.72 9.48 15.67
C ALA A 87 6.45 10.14 15.07
N ALA A 88 6.15 9.93 13.78
CA ALA A 88 4.94 10.43 13.14
C ALA A 88 3.68 9.83 13.79
N PHE A 89 3.65 8.51 14.00
CA PHE A 89 2.56 7.84 14.70
C PHE A 89 2.32 8.42 16.09
N SER A 90 3.38 8.54 16.89
CA SER A 90 3.30 9.09 18.25
C SER A 90 2.93 10.57 18.26
N ALA A 91 3.39 11.33 17.26
CA ALA A 91 3.01 12.73 17.08
C ALA A 91 1.51 12.91 16.81
N LEU A 92 0.93 12.01 16.00
CA LEU A 92 -0.49 12.00 15.72
C LEU A 92 -1.31 11.63 16.98
N GLU A 93 -0.90 10.59 17.70
CA GLU A 93 -1.57 10.18 18.95
C GLU A 93 -1.55 11.28 20.01
N ALA A 94 -0.41 11.95 20.18
CA ALA A 94 -0.22 13.01 21.18
C ALA A 94 -0.66 14.39 20.67
N GLN A 95 -1.10 14.52 19.42
CA GLN A 95 -1.38 15.82 18.76
C GLN A 95 -0.22 16.80 18.91
N ASN A 96 1.02 16.29 18.75
CA ASN A 96 2.25 17.04 18.98
C ASN A 96 2.88 17.51 17.64
N PRO A 97 2.69 18.77 17.23
CA PRO A 97 3.22 19.26 15.95
C PRO A 97 4.76 19.36 15.93
N GLN A 98 5.40 19.51 17.08
CA GLN A 98 6.87 19.57 17.16
C GLN A 98 7.46 18.19 16.90
N LEU A 99 6.89 17.14 17.48
CA LEU A 99 7.29 15.76 17.21
C LEU A 99 7.02 15.37 15.75
N MET A 100 5.92 15.86 15.16
CA MET A 100 5.63 15.68 13.73
C MET A 100 6.68 16.38 12.86
N GLN A 101 7.11 17.58 13.22
CA GLN A 101 8.19 18.27 12.50
C GLN A 101 9.51 17.48 12.60
N GLN A 102 9.86 17.01 13.78
CA GLN A 102 11.05 16.18 13.99
C GLN A 102 10.97 14.86 13.17
N SER A 103 9.79 14.24 13.09
CA SER A 103 9.59 13.03 12.28
C SER A 103 9.87 13.28 10.80
N ARG A 104 9.48 14.44 10.25
CA ARG A 104 9.77 14.84 8.87
C ARG A 104 11.27 15.06 8.61
N GLU A 105 11.99 15.59 9.58
CA GLU A 105 13.44 15.76 9.48
C GLU A 105 14.14 14.39 9.45
N ILE A 106 13.71 13.46 10.30
CA ILE A 106 14.21 12.08 10.31
C ILE A 106 13.88 11.37 8.96
N TYR A 107 12.66 11.56 8.44
CA TYR A 107 12.25 11.04 7.14
C TYR A 107 13.13 11.58 6.00
N GLY A 108 13.41 12.87 5.96
CA GLY A 108 14.32 13.46 4.98
C GLY A 108 15.72 12.86 5.02
N ALA A 109 16.24 12.62 6.23
CA ALA A 109 17.51 11.94 6.43
C ALA A 109 17.46 10.47 5.98
N ALA A 110 16.34 9.76 6.25
CA ALA A 110 16.13 8.38 5.80
C ALA A 110 16.14 8.27 4.27
N VAL A 111 15.40 9.15 3.58
CA VAL A 111 15.35 9.20 2.11
C VAL A 111 16.74 9.45 1.53
N SER A 112 17.50 10.43 2.08
CA SER A 112 18.85 10.73 1.62
C SER A 112 19.80 9.53 1.78
N GLN A 113 19.75 8.83 2.91
CA GLN A 113 20.54 7.62 3.15
C GLN A 113 20.10 6.46 2.27
N HIS A 114 18.82 6.36 1.97
CA HIS A 114 18.28 5.31 1.10
C HIS A 114 18.76 5.50 -0.36
N ILE A 115 18.68 6.72 -0.88
CA ILE A 115 19.23 7.05 -2.22
C ILE A 115 20.72 6.71 -2.30
N HIS A 116 21.48 7.03 -1.26
CA HIS A 116 22.90 6.69 -1.20
C HIS A 116 23.13 5.16 -1.20
N SER A 117 22.33 4.40 -0.46
CA SER A 117 22.42 2.94 -0.41
C SER A 117 22.09 2.28 -1.75
N LEU A 118 21.13 2.84 -2.50
CA LEU A 118 20.75 2.35 -3.82
C LEU A 118 21.81 2.67 -4.88
N SER A 119 22.48 3.82 -4.79
CA SER A 119 23.49 4.25 -5.76
C SER A 119 24.77 3.41 -5.75
N GLY A 120 25.04 2.70 -4.65
CA GLY A 120 26.26 1.89 -4.46
C GLY A 120 26.12 0.39 -4.73
N GLN A 121 24.93 -0.12 -4.99
CA GLN A 121 24.67 -1.57 -4.91
C GLN A 121 23.75 -2.11 -6.02
N ILE A 122 24.21 -2.09 -7.26
CA ILE A 122 23.73 -3.12 -8.20
C ILE A 122 24.66 -4.32 -8.02
N SER A 123 24.38 -5.14 -6.99
CA SER A 123 25.09 -6.41 -6.82
C SER A 123 24.60 -7.41 -7.86
N PRO A 124 25.47 -8.26 -8.41
CA PRO A 124 25.05 -9.41 -9.23
C PRO A 124 24.12 -10.39 -8.49
N ARG A 125 24.01 -10.24 -7.17
CA ARG A 125 23.19 -11.09 -6.29
C ARG A 125 21.76 -10.55 -6.03
N GLY A 126 21.29 -9.54 -6.77
CA GLY A 126 19.99 -8.93 -6.55
C GLY A 126 20.01 -7.75 -5.58
N VAL A 127 18.81 -7.29 -5.21
CA VAL A 127 18.59 -6.15 -4.32
C VAL A 127 18.72 -6.58 -2.86
N ASN A 128 19.33 -5.74 -2.03
CA ASN A 128 19.36 -5.97 -0.59
C ASN A 128 17.94 -5.88 0.00
N PRO A 129 17.41 -6.92 0.69
CA PRO A 129 16.08 -6.92 1.29
C PRO A 129 15.82 -5.72 2.21
N LEU A 130 16.85 -5.18 2.87
CA LEU A 130 16.72 -3.99 3.73
C LEU A 130 16.38 -2.72 2.95
N ASN A 131 16.71 -2.64 1.64
CA ASN A 131 16.28 -1.54 0.80
C ASN A 131 14.78 -1.63 0.49
N VAL A 132 14.26 -2.82 0.26
CA VAL A 132 12.82 -3.07 0.11
C VAL A 132 12.07 -2.68 1.38
N ALA A 133 12.56 -3.14 2.54
CA ALA A 133 12.01 -2.79 3.85
C ALA A 133 12.04 -1.28 4.11
N THR A 134 13.14 -0.60 3.73
CA THR A 134 13.26 0.86 3.86
C THR A 134 12.18 1.58 3.04
N SER A 135 11.99 1.19 1.78
CA SER A 135 10.96 1.81 0.91
C SER A 135 9.54 1.57 1.45
N LEU A 136 9.23 0.37 1.99
CA LEU A 136 7.94 0.11 2.65
C LEU A 136 7.74 0.99 3.89
N MET A 137 8.79 1.20 4.70
CA MET A 137 8.71 2.09 5.85
C MET A 137 8.56 3.56 5.46
N LEU A 138 9.19 4.00 4.37
CA LEU A 138 8.98 5.34 3.83
C LEU A 138 7.54 5.52 3.33
N ALA A 139 6.96 4.52 2.66
CA ALA A 139 5.55 4.52 2.31
C ALA A 139 4.65 4.57 3.55
N SER A 140 4.97 3.81 4.60
CA SER A 140 4.24 3.83 5.86
C SER A 140 4.29 5.23 6.53
N PHE A 141 5.44 5.90 6.49
CA PHE A 141 5.53 7.29 6.96
C PHE A 141 4.60 8.23 6.16
N GLU A 142 4.58 8.12 4.83
CA GLU A 142 3.69 8.94 3.99
C GLU A 142 2.22 8.70 4.34
N SER A 143 1.85 7.47 4.73
CA SER A 143 0.49 7.16 5.16
C SER A 143 0.06 7.87 6.45
N LEU A 144 1.02 8.24 7.29
CA LEU A 144 0.81 8.90 8.58
C LEU A 144 0.99 10.42 8.48
N SER A 145 1.80 10.91 7.55
CA SER A 145 2.15 12.33 7.49
C SER A 145 1.10 13.14 6.72
N THR A 146 0.85 14.36 7.20
CA THR A 146 0.05 15.37 6.49
C THR A 146 0.92 16.58 6.14
N PRO A 147 0.86 17.11 4.91
CA PRO A 147 0.09 16.64 3.77
C PRO A 147 0.81 15.52 3.01
N ALA A 148 0.34 14.28 3.15
CA ALA A 148 0.81 13.21 2.29
C ALA A 148 0.28 13.41 0.87
N THR A 149 1.11 13.10 -0.12
CA THR A 149 0.66 13.05 -1.50
C THR A 149 0.59 11.60 -1.96
N PHE A 150 -0.47 11.24 -2.66
CA PHE A 150 -0.57 9.94 -3.32
C PHE A 150 0.67 9.62 -4.15
N ARG A 151 1.23 10.64 -4.77
CA ARG A 151 2.44 10.51 -5.59
C ARG A 151 3.64 10.03 -4.78
N ALA A 152 3.89 10.60 -3.59
CA ALA A 152 5.03 10.20 -2.76
C ALA A 152 4.87 8.76 -2.25
N TYR A 153 3.70 8.43 -1.69
CA TYR A 153 3.37 7.08 -1.26
C TYR A 153 3.53 6.05 -2.39
N LYS A 154 2.89 6.32 -3.54
CA LYS A 154 2.97 5.46 -4.72
C LYS A 154 4.40 5.29 -5.21
N SER A 155 5.20 6.37 -5.21
CA SER A 155 6.59 6.33 -5.67
C SER A 155 7.45 5.37 -4.84
N HIS A 156 7.23 5.32 -3.51
CA HIS A 156 7.91 4.34 -2.66
C HIS A 156 7.46 2.91 -2.96
N LEU A 157 6.17 2.68 -3.18
CA LEU A 157 5.64 1.36 -3.54
C LEU A 157 6.06 0.92 -4.96
N ASP A 158 6.16 1.84 -5.91
CA ASP A 158 6.71 1.54 -7.23
C ASP A 158 8.18 1.08 -7.10
N GLY A 159 8.97 1.77 -6.28
CA GLY A 159 10.34 1.35 -5.99
C GLY A 159 10.44 -0.01 -5.30
N VAL A 160 9.54 -0.32 -4.37
CA VAL A 160 9.41 -1.67 -3.77
C VAL A 160 9.12 -2.70 -4.84
N SER A 161 8.16 -2.43 -5.72
CA SER A 161 7.74 -3.33 -6.79
C SER A 161 8.88 -3.64 -7.75
N GLU A 162 9.63 -2.62 -8.17
CA GLU A 162 10.81 -2.78 -9.04
C GLU A 162 11.92 -3.59 -8.36
N MET A 163 12.20 -3.31 -7.09
CA MET A 163 13.22 -4.07 -6.33
C MET A 163 12.83 -5.54 -6.16
N LEU A 164 11.58 -5.84 -5.89
CA LEU A 164 11.07 -7.22 -5.81
C LEU A 164 11.11 -7.93 -7.16
N LEU A 165 10.81 -7.22 -8.24
CA LEU A 165 10.92 -7.75 -9.61
C LEU A 165 12.36 -8.14 -9.95
N LEU A 166 13.34 -7.30 -9.57
CA LEU A 166 14.77 -7.59 -9.76
C LEU A 166 15.29 -8.72 -8.86
N SER A 167 14.52 -9.13 -7.86
CA SER A 167 14.91 -10.14 -6.86
C SER A 167 14.00 -11.37 -6.88
N THR A 168 13.25 -11.59 -7.95
CA THR A 168 12.22 -12.65 -8.05
C THR A 168 12.79 -14.04 -7.67
N ASP A 169 13.99 -14.39 -8.14
CA ASP A 169 14.63 -15.67 -7.85
C ASP A 169 15.04 -15.81 -6.37
N MET A 170 15.17 -14.70 -5.65
CA MET A 170 15.57 -14.69 -4.25
C MET A 170 14.37 -14.69 -3.29
N ILE A 171 13.19 -14.28 -3.74
CA ILE A 171 12.00 -14.15 -2.86
C ILE A 171 11.68 -15.46 -2.15
N GLN A 172 11.90 -16.60 -2.79
CA GLN A 172 11.65 -17.91 -2.20
C GLN A 172 12.79 -18.39 -1.28
N GLN A 173 13.97 -17.80 -1.37
CA GLN A 173 15.18 -18.21 -0.66
C GLN A 173 15.48 -17.33 0.57
N ASP A 174 14.88 -16.15 0.64
CA ASP A 174 15.09 -15.16 1.69
C ASP A 174 13.77 -14.88 2.42
N ASP A 175 13.69 -15.28 3.69
CA ASP A 175 12.47 -15.17 4.50
C ASP A 175 11.99 -13.72 4.64
N LEU A 176 12.92 -12.76 4.77
CA LEU A 176 12.57 -11.36 4.86
C LEU A 176 11.98 -10.86 3.54
N LEU A 177 12.63 -11.17 2.43
CA LEU A 177 12.17 -10.76 1.11
C LEU A 177 10.79 -11.35 0.78
N ASN A 178 10.54 -12.59 1.22
CA ASN A 178 9.25 -13.26 1.08
C ASN A 178 8.15 -12.53 1.88
N GLN A 179 8.40 -12.19 3.14
CA GLN A 179 7.44 -11.43 3.96
C GLN A 179 7.15 -10.05 3.36
N LEU A 180 8.19 -9.33 2.90
CA LEU A 180 8.06 -8.02 2.26
C LEU A 180 7.29 -8.09 0.94
N PHE A 181 7.42 -9.18 0.19
CA PHE A 181 6.64 -9.44 -1.02
C PHE A 181 5.13 -9.52 -0.72
N PHE A 182 4.74 -10.31 0.27
CA PHE A 182 3.32 -10.43 0.65
C PHE A 182 2.76 -9.12 1.23
N GLU A 183 3.56 -8.37 2.00
CA GLU A 183 3.16 -7.06 2.52
C GLU A 183 2.96 -6.04 1.37
N ALA A 184 3.89 -5.97 0.42
CA ALA A 184 3.84 -5.06 -0.72
C ALA A 184 2.61 -5.31 -1.61
N ARG A 185 2.22 -6.57 -1.82
CA ARG A 185 1.02 -6.93 -2.59
C ARG A 185 -0.22 -6.28 -2.03
N ALA A 186 -0.42 -6.34 -0.71
CA ALA A 186 -1.59 -5.76 -0.07
C ALA A 186 -1.66 -4.23 -0.26
N TYR A 187 -0.52 -3.55 -0.19
CA TYR A 187 -0.47 -2.08 -0.35
C TYR A 187 -0.65 -1.63 -1.80
N THR A 188 -0.18 -2.43 -2.75
CA THR A 188 -0.31 -2.09 -4.18
C THR A 188 -1.73 -2.23 -4.72
N LEU A 189 -2.61 -3.03 -4.12
CA LEU A 189 -4.02 -3.10 -4.50
C LEU A 189 -4.69 -1.72 -4.47
N PHE A 190 -4.51 -0.98 -3.36
CA PHE A 190 -5.07 0.34 -3.20
C PHE A 190 -4.52 1.34 -4.23
N THR A 191 -3.21 1.33 -4.46
CA THR A 191 -2.61 2.24 -5.45
C THR A 191 -3.00 1.89 -6.88
N SER A 192 -3.12 0.60 -7.21
CA SER A 192 -3.58 0.15 -8.54
C SER A 192 -5.01 0.56 -8.83
N LEU A 193 -5.91 0.40 -7.84
CA LEU A 193 -7.31 0.82 -7.96
C LEU A 193 -7.43 2.33 -8.25
N LEU A 194 -6.71 3.16 -7.52
CA LEU A 194 -6.79 4.61 -7.64
C LEU A 194 -6.06 5.15 -8.86
N SER A 195 -4.86 4.67 -9.15
CA SER A 195 -4.06 5.14 -10.28
C SER A 195 -4.55 4.61 -11.64
N GLY A 196 -5.33 3.53 -11.65
CA GLY A 196 -5.66 2.81 -12.88
C GLY A 196 -4.43 2.19 -13.56
N GLN A 197 -3.38 1.90 -12.81
CA GLN A 197 -2.20 1.20 -13.28
C GLN A 197 -2.20 -0.24 -12.78
N LYS A 198 -1.75 -1.15 -13.63
CA LYS A 198 -1.65 -2.56 -13.25
C LYS A 198 -0.61 -2.78 -12.17
N SER A 199 -0.93 -3.68 -11.25
CA SER A 199 0.07 -4.23 -10.34
C SER A 199 0.94 -5.26 -11.07
N ILE A 200 2.24 -5.22 -10.84
CA ILE A 200 3.17 -6.23 -11.38
C ILE A 200 2.99 -7.59 -10.69
N PHE A 201 2.41 -7.62 -9.49
CA PHE A 201 2.30 -8.82 -8.65
C PHE A 201 1.26 -9.85 -9.14
N SER A 202 0.53 -9.58 -10.20
CA SER A 202 -0.37 -10.54 -10.87
C SER A 202 0.30 -11.30 -12.00
N SER A 203 1.58 -11.10 -12.23
CA SER A 203 2.26 -11.78 -13.33
C SER A 203 2.50 -13.25 -13.02
N ASP A 204 2.55 -14.09 -14.06
CA ASP A 204 2.95 -15.50 -13.97
C ASP A 204 4.31 -15.68 -13.29
N MET A 205 5.13 -14.65 -13.33
CA MET A 205 6.45 -14.58 -12.70
C MET A 205 6.39 -14.79 -11.18
N PHE A 206 5.33 -14.34 -10.54
CA PHE A 206 5.12 -14.50 -9.09
C PHE A 206 4.18 -15.64 -8.71
N ALA A 207 3.61 -16.34 -9.71
CA ALA A 207 2.67 -17.45 -9.46
C ALA A 207 3.29 -18.62 -8.67
N GLN A 208 4.61 -18.74 -8.69
CA GLN A 208 5.34 -19.79 -7.98
C GLN A 208 5.84 -19.38 -6.60
N VAL A 209 5.70 -18.10 -6.23
CA VAL A 209 6.14 -17.61 -4.91
C VAL A 209 5.20 -18.16 -3.85
N ARG A 210 5.75 -18.99 -2.96
CA ARG A 210 5.04 -19.61 -1.84
C ARG A 210 5.41 -18.91 -0.54
N TYR A 211 4.50 -18.96 0.41
CA TYR A 211 4.75 -18.45 1.76
C TYR A 211 5.78 -19.35 2.45
N VAL A 212 6.85 -18.77 3.00
CA VAL A 212 7.97 -19.56 3.55
C VAL A 212 7.55 -20.24 4.84
N GLY A 213 7.78 -21.58 4.89
CA GLY A 213 7.64 -22.40 6.09
C GLY A 213 6.22 -22.65 6.57
N ARG A 214 5.17 -22.21 5.85
CA ARG A 214 3.76 -22.35 6.23
C ARG A 214 2.85 -22.50 5.04
N GLU A 215 1.65 -22.98 5.32
CA GLU A 215 0.52 -22.82 4.42
C GLU A 215 0.23 -21.32 4.19
N LEU A 216 -0.11 -20.96 2.95
CA LEU A 216 -0.44 -19.59 2.59
C LEU A 216 -1.67 -19.14 3.37
N PRO A 217 -1.58 -18.06 4.18
CA PRO A 217 -2.74 -17.57 4.90
C PRO A 217 -3.86 -17.15 3.93
N MET A 218 -5.11 -17.44 4.26
CA MET A 218 -6.27 -17.17 3.42
C MET A 218 -6.35 -15.71 2.95
N LEU A 219 -5.98 -14.74 3.80
CA LEU A 219 -5.95 -13.33 3.40
C LEU A 219 -4.93 -13.07 2.28
N GLU A 220 -3.78 -13.72 2.32
CA GLU A 220 -2.74 -13.53 1.31
C GLU A 220 -3.09 -14.22 0.00
N ASP A 221 -3.84 -15.34 0.04
CA ASP A 221 -4.36 -15.99 -1.16
C ASP A 221 -5.41 -15.11 -1.85
N ILE A 222 -6.40 -14.63 -1.10
CA ILE A 222 -7.44 -13.75 -1.66
C ILE A 222 -6.88 -12.41 -2.18
N ILE A 223 -5.82 -11.86 -1.57
CA ILE A 223 -5.10 -10.69 -2.08
C ILE A 223 -4.47 -11.00 -3.44
N GLY A 224 -3.89 -12.20 -3.60
CA GLY A 224 -3.34 -12.65 -4.89
C GLY A 224 -4.40 -12.69 -5.98
N ILE A 225 -5.51 -13.35 -5.71
CA ILE A 225 -6.67 -13.43 -6.60
C ILE A 225 -7.19 -12.02 -6.96
N THR A 226 -7.33 -11.16 -5.95
CA THR A 226 -7.79 -9.78 -6.14
C THR A 226 -6.84 -8.99 -7.04
N THR A 227 -5.54 -9.24 -6.97
CA THR A 227 -4.55 -8.57 -7.82
C THR A 227 -4.75 -8.89 -9.31
N ASP A 228 -5.10 -10.13 -9.65
CA ASP A 228 -5.41 -10.53 -11.04
C ASP A 228 -6.69 -9.85 -11.54
N LEU A 229 -7.70 -9.76 -10.69
CA LEU A 229 -8.96 -9.10 -11.02
C LEU A 229 -8.81 -7.59 -11.17
N ILE A 230 -8.05 -6.90 -10.30
CA ILE A 230 -7.83 -5.46 -10.42
C ILE A 230 -7.06 -5.11 -11.68
N ASN A 231 -6.14 -5.97 -12.15
CA ASN A 231 -5.45 -5.80 -13.41
C ASN A 231 -6.39 -5.97 -14.61
N THR A 232 -7.31 -6.93 -14.54
CA THR A 232 -8.36 -7.10 -15.54
C THR A 232 -9.31 -5.92 -15.56
N TRP A 233 -9.74 -5.44 -14.40
CA TRP A 233 -10.57 -4.24 -14.26
C TRP A 233 -9.88 -2.97 -14.78
N THR A 234 -8.57 -2.85 -14.57
CA THR A 234 -7.76 -1.76 -15.13
C THR A 234 -7.75 -1.76 -16.65
N ASP A 235 -7.66 -2.93 -17.30
CA ASP A 235 -7.78 -3.03 -18.77
C ASP A 235 -9.16 -2.60 -19.26
N ILE A 236 -10.23 -3.04 -18.59
CA ILE A 236 -11.60 -2.62 -18.92
C ILE A 236 -11.75 -1.10 -18.84
N ARG A 237 -11.29 -0.51 -17.74
CA ARG A 237 -11.34 0.95 -17.55
C ARG A 237 -10.54 1.73 -18.58
N ALA A 238 -9.48 1.15 -19.11
CA ALA A 238 -8.69 1.69 -20.21
C ALA A 238 -9.34 1.48 -21.60
N GLY A 239 -10.56 0.92 -21.67
CA GLY A 239 -11.28 0.66 -22.91
C GLY A 239 -10.73 -0.50 -23.72
N LYS A 240 -9.92 -1.38 -23.13
CA LYS A 240 -9.42 -2.57 -23.82
C LYS A 240 -10.50 -3.63 -23.91
N SER A 241 -10.64 -4.22 -25.09
CA SER A 241 -11.52 -5.38 -25.28
C SER A 241 -11.00 -6.58 -24.52
N ILE A 242 -11.87 -7.27 -23.79
CA ILE A 242 -11.59 -8.53 -23.11
C ILE A 242 -12.05 -9.66 -23.98
N GLY A 243 -11.12 -10.53 -24.40
CA GLY A 243 -11.45 -11.74 -25.17
C GLY A 243 -12.20 -12.79 -24.31
N SER A 244 -12.94 -13.69 -24.97
CA SER A 244 -13.72 -14.75 -24.30
C SER A 244 -12.88 -15.60 -23.33
N GLY A 245 -11.67 -15.98 -23.70
CA GLY A 245 -10.79 -16.76 -22.81
C GLY A 245 -10.42 -16.02 -21.51
N LYS A 246 -10.37 -14.67 -21.51
CA LYS A 246 -10.16 -13.91 -20.27
C LYS A 246 -11.42 -13.89 -19.40
N LEU A 247 -12.60 -13.85 -20.00
CA LEU A 247 -13.87 -13.95 -19.26
C LEU A 247 -14.05 -15.35 -18.64
N GLU A 248 -13.70 -16.40 -19.35
CA GLU A 248 -13.68 -17.77 -18.82
C GLU A 248 -12.72 -17.89 -17.62
N GLN A 249 -11.55 -17.26 -17.73
CA GLN A 249 -10.59 -17.18 -16.63
C GLN A 249 -11.14 -16.42 -15.40
N VAL A 250 -11.86 -15.32 -15.62
CA VAL A 250 -12.53 -14.56 -14.54
C VAL A 250 -13.63 -15.40 -13.89
N GLN A 251 -14.40 -16.18 -14.68
CA GLN A 251 -15.39 -17.08 -14.13
C GLN A 251 -14.76 -18.19 -13.27
N ALA A 252 -13.71 -18.84 -13.74
CA ALA A 252 -12.98 -19.85 -12.96
C ALA A 252 -12.39 -19.26 -11.67
N ILE A 253 -11.93 -18.00 -11.69
CA ILE A 253 -11.53 -17.27 -10.48
C ILE A 253 -12.71 -17.13 -9.53
N GLY A 254 -13.90 -16.79 -10.02
CA GLY A 254 -15.11 -16.66 -9.22
C GLY A 254 -15.47 -17.96 -8.49
N GLU A 255 -15.43 -19.08 -9.20
CA GLU A 255 -15.68 -20.41 -8.61
C GLU A 255 -14.67 -20.73 -7.51
N ARG A 256 -13.38 -20.49 -7.74
CA ARG A 256 -12.31 -20.68 -6.73
C ARG A 256 -12.48 -19.77 -5.49
N VAL A 257 -12.98 -18.56 -5.66
CA VAL A 257 -13.25 -17.63 -4.55
C VAL A 257 -14.38 -18.18 -3.67
N GLU A 258 -15.46 -18.69 -4.25
CA GLU A 258 -16.57 -19.24 -3.46
C GLU A 258 -16.18 -20.56 -2.78
N GLU A 259 -15.46 -21.44 -3.44
CA GLU A 259 -14.90 -22.66 -2.83
C GLU A 259 -13.99 -22.30 -1.64
N GLY A 260 -13.04 -21.36 -1.81
CA GLY A 260 -12.18 -20.91 -0.71
C GLY A 260 -12.93 -20.28 0.44
N TRP A 261 -14.05 -19.59 0.17
CA TRP A 261 -14.93 -19.04 1.20
C TRP A 261 -15.65 -20.14 1.99
N GLU A 262 -16.17 -21.16 1.29
CA GLU A 262 -16.84 -22.30 1.92
C GLU A 262 -15.86 -23.08 2.81
N ASP A 263 -14.64 -23.33 2.34
CA ASP A 263 -13.58 -23.98 3.11
C ASP A 263 -13.20 -23.18 4.36
N TYR A 264 -13.05 -21.87 4.24
CA TYR A 264 -12.74 -20.99 5.37
C TYR A 264 -13.86 -21.00 6.44
N GLN A 265 -15.11 -21.06 5.99
CA GLN A 265 -16.25 -21.19 6.91
C GLN A 265 -16.31 -22.59 7.55
N ALA A 266 -16.00 -23.66 6.80
CA ALA A 266 -15.99 -25.02 7.30
C ALA A 266 -14.92 -25.21 8.37
N GLU A 267 -13.71 -24.67 8.15
CA GLU A 267 -12.63 -24.67 9.14
C GLU A 267 -13.06 -23.95 10.46
N ALA A 268 -13.69 -22.79 10.34
CA ALA A 268 -14.20 -22.07 11.49
C ALA A 268 -15.25 -22.85 12.28
N LYS A 269 -16.14 -23.56 11.59
CA LYS A 269 -17.15 -24.43 12.23
C LYS A 269 -16.49 -25.62 12.92
N SER A 270 -15.53 -26.28 12.27
CA SER A 270 -14.81 -27.43 12.83
C SER A 270 -14.00 -27.08 14.07
N SER A 271 -13.37 -25.90 14.09
CA SER A 271 -12.59 -25.38 15.22
C SER A 271 -13.45 -24.82 16.35
N LYS A 272 -14.78 -24.74 16.18
CA LYS A 272 -15.73 -24.11 17.11
C LYS A 272 -15.40 -22.64 17.42
N LYS A 273 -14.71 -21.96 16.51
CA LYS A 273 -14.34 -20.56 16.62
C LYS A 273 -15.07 -19.78 15.51
N PRO A 274 -16.24 -19.18 15.79
CA PRO A 274 -16.99 -18.46 14.78
C PRO A 274 -16.12 -17.32 14.18
N LEU A 275 -16.31 -17.05 12.89
CA LEU A 275 -15.62 -15.93 12.21
C LEU A 275 -16.14 -14.59 12.71
N MET A 276 -17.47 -14.52 12.95
CA MET A 276 -18.15 -13.30 13.40
C MET A 276 -19.40 -13.65 14.23
N TRP A 277 -19.83 -12.73 15.09
CA TRP A 277 -21.05 -12.82 15.89
C TRP A 277 -21.59 -11.42 16.19
N LYS A 278 -22.85 -11.34 16.61
CA LYS A 278 -23.42 -10.12 17.15
C LYS A 278 -23.11 -10.02 18.63
N ASN A 279 -22.63 -8.87 19.07
CA ASN A 279 -22.43 -8.57 20.48
C ASN A 279 -23.72 -8.07 21.16
N GLU A 280 -23.65 -7.75 22.43
CA GLU A 280 -24.80 -7.27 23.24
C GLU A 280 -25.43 -5.98 22.69
N SER A 281 -24.67 -5.18 21.92
CA SER A 281 -25.16 -3.95 21.29
C SER A 281 -25.67 -4.18 19.85
N ASP A 282 -25.97 -5.41 19.46
CA ASP A 282 -26.40 -5.84 18.12
C ASP A 282 -25.40 -5.46 17.01
N GLN A 283 -24.14 -5.20 17.38
CA GLN A 283 -23.06 -4.92 16.46
C GLN A 283 -22.28 -6.19 16.16
N TYR A 284 -21.75 -6.30 14.93
CA TYR A 284 -20.89 -7.42 14.59
C TYR A 284 -19.50 -7.25 15.21
N ASP A 285 -19.05 -8.31 15.87
CA ASP A 285 -17.69 -8.56 16.28
C ASP A 285 -17.12 -9.73 15.49
N TYR A 286 -15.80 -9.76 15.35
CA TYR A 286 -15.06 -10.75 14.58
C TYR A 286 -14.05 -11.45 15.49
N ARG A 287 -13.70 -12.69 15.14
CA ARG A 287 -12.74 -13.52 15.89
C ARG A 287 -11.45 -12.76 16.18
N ASP A 288 -10.95 -12.06 15.20
CA ASP A 288 -9.78 -11.17 15.25
C ASP A 288 -9.78 -10.20 14.07
N THR A 289 -8.89 -9.23 14.07
CA THR A 289 -8.76 -8.25 12.99
C THR A 289 -8.36 -8.90 11.66
N TYR A 290 -7.59 -9.98 11.70
CA TYR A 290 -7.21 -10.73 10.51
C TYR A 290 -8.43 -11.36 9.83
N THR A 291 -9.27 -12.05 10.62
CA THR A 291 -10.54 -12.60 10.14
C THR A 291 -11.43 -11.53 9.51
N ALA A 292 -11.55 -10.38 10.17
CA ALA A 292 -12.32 -9.25 9.65
C ALA A 292 -11.80 -8.76 8.30
N LEU A 293 -10.48 -8.59 8.17
CA LEU A 293 -9.83 -8.20 6.91
C LEU A 293 -10.00 -9.27 5.82
N THR A 294 -9.89 -10.55 6.17
CA THR A 294 -10.12 -11.65 5.23
C THR A 294 -11.53 -11.59 4.64
N ILE A 295 -12.56 -11.41 5.49
CA ILE A 295 -13.94 -11.25 5.04
C ILE A 295 -14.09 -10.03 4.12
N ALA A 296 -13.52 -8.88 4.50
CA ALA A 296 -13.59 -7.68 3.67
C ALA A 296 -12.92 -7.85 2.30
N HIS A 297 -11.82 -8.59 2.23
CA HIS A 297 -11.15 -8.89 0.96
C HIS A 297 -11.93 -9.88 0.10
N PHE A 298 -12.57 -10.90 0.67
CA PHE A 298 -13.50 -11.76 -0.08
C PHE A 298 -14.63 -10.93 -0.69
N ASP A 299 -15.25 -10.06 0.08
CA ASP A 299 -16.34 -9.22 -0.40
C ASP A 299 -15.87 -8.19 -1.44
N ALA A 300 -14.68 -7.63 -1.29
CA ALA A 300 -14.07 -6.76 -2.31
C ALA A 300 -13.81 -7.50 -3.62
N THR A 301 -13.36 -8.76 -3.52
CA THR A 301 -13.15 -9.62 -4.69
C THR A 301 -14.45 -9.93 -5.41
N ARG A 302 -15.54 -10.21 -4.67
CA ARG A 302 -16.88 -10.39 -5.22
C ARG A 302 -17.41 -9.15 -5.94
N ILE A 303 -17.17 -7.96 -5.37
CA ILE A 303 -17.52 -6.68 -6.05
C ILE A 303 -16.76 -6.56 -7.37
N LEU A 304 -15.46 -6.85 -7.41
CA LEU A 304 -14.69 -6.80 -8.66
C LEU A 304 -15.16 -7.82 -9.69
N LEU A 305 -15.45 -9.05 -9.27
CA LEU A 305 -16.00 -10.09 -10.15
C LEU A 305 -17.30 -9.62 -10.80
N GLU A 306 -18.20 -9.03 -10.02
CA GLU A 306 -19.46 -8.51 -10.51
C GLU A 306 -19.25 -7.34 -11.47
N LEU A 307 -18.35 -6.40 -11.15
CA LEU A 307 -18.03 -5.28 -12.04
C LEU A 307 -17.45 -5.73 -13.38
N ILE A 308 -16.60 -6.77 -13.39
CA ILE A 308 -16.01 -7.32 -14.61
C ILE A 308 -17.06 -8.08 -15.43
N SER A 309 -17.90 -8.89 -14.77
CA SER A 309 -18.92 -9.73 -15.46
C SER A 309 -20.01 -8.90 -16.14
N GLN A 310 -20.28 -7.71 -15.62
CA GLN A 310 -21.27 -6.79 -16.21
C GLN A 310 -20.78 -6.06 -17.45
N PHE A 311 -19.49 -6.13 -17.78
CA PHE A 311 -18.95 -5.50 -18.98
C PHE A 311 -18.99 -6.47 -20.18
N PRO A 312 -19.58 -6.12 -21.36
CA PRO A 312 -20.09 -4.81 -21.81
C PRO A 312 -21.61 -4.59 -21.64
N CYS A 313 -22.30 -5.42 -20.86
CA CYS A 313 -23.76 -5.35 -20.73
C CYS A 313 -24.17 -4.34 -19.65
N THR A 314 -25.00 -3.36 -20.03
CA THR A 314 -25.53 -2.33 -19.14
C THR A 314 -26.66 -2.77 -18.20
N SER A 315 -27.04 -4.05 -18.21
CA SER A 315 -28.10 -4.56 -17.37
C SER A 315 -27.60 -5.10 -16.02
N PHE A 316 -27.79 -4.33 -14.99
CA PHE A 316 -27.45 -4.61 -13.59
C PHE A 316 -28.29 -5.78 -13.02
N SER A 317 -27.88 -7.03 -13.20
CA SER A 317 -28.51 -8.17 -12.51
C SER A 317 -27.89 -8.45 -11.13
N GLY A 318 -26.64 -8.07 -10.90
CA GLY A 318 -25.87 -8.31 -9.68
C GLY A 318 -26.03 -7.29 -8.54
N LYS A 319 -27.02 -6.40 -8.62
CA LYS A 319 -27.24 -5.32 -7.61
C LYS A 319 -27.26 -5.82 -6.16
N ARG A 320 -27.78 -7.02 -5.92
CA ARG A 320 -27.89 -7.58 -4.58
C ARG A 320 -26.55 -8.00 -4.02
N LEU A 321 -25.72 -8.70 -4.80
CA LEU A 321 -24.40 -9.14 -4.37
C LEU A 321 -23.50 -7.94 -4.01
N VAL A 322 -23.44 -6.93 -4.87
CA VAL A 322 -22.69 -5.69 -4.59
C VAL A 322 -23.21 -4.99 -3.34
N HIS A 323 -24.54 -5.00 -3.11
CA HIS A 323 -25.15 -4.40 -1.92
C HIS A 323 -24.71 -5.14 -0.64
N ASP A 324 -24.80 -6.47 -0.62
CA ASP A 324 -24.51 -7.29 0.55
C ASP A 324 -23.02 -7.26 0.88
N SER A 325 -22.15 -7.39 -0.12
CA SER A 325 -20.70 -7.28 0.04
C SER A 325 -20.27 -5.88 0.49
N SER A 326 -20.88 -4.82 -0.04
CA SER A 326 -20.60 -3.44 0.40
C SER A 326 -21.02 -3.22 1.85
N ALA A 327 -22.16 -3.74 2.27
CA ALA A 327 -22.63 -3.65 3.66
C ALA A 327 -21.71 -4.41 4.63
N SER A 328 -21.22 -5.58 4.21
CA SER A 328 -20.25 -6.36 4.97
C SER A 328 -18.93 -5.61 5.15
N ILE A 329 -18.36 -5.03 4.08
CA ILE A 329 -17.14 -4.22 4.16
C ILE A 329 -17.31 -3.04 5.11
N ILE A 330 -18.43 -2.32 5.06
CA ILE A 330 -18.73 -1.22 5.99
C ILE A 330 -18.78 -1.73 7.44
N THR A 331 -19.37 -2.91 7.66
CA THR A 331 -19.45 -3.53 8.98
C THR A 331 -18.04 -3.87 9.52
N VAL A 332 -17.18 -4.45 8.69
CA VAL A 332 -15.77 -4.69 9.02
C VAL A 332 -15.04 -3.38 9.33
N ALA A 333 -15.22 -2.35 8.51
CA ALA A 333 -14.56 -1.06 8.71
C ALA A 333 -15.00 -0.41 10.05
N ASN A 334 -16.27 -0.52 10.43
CA ASN A 334 -16.77 -0.07 11.73
C ASN A 334 -16.18 -0.88 12.89
N PHE A 335 -15.97 -2.20 12.73
CA PHE A 335 -15.29 -3.02 13.73
C PHE A 335 -13.83 -2.57 13.91
N ILE A 336 -13.08 -2.40 12.82
CA ILE A 336 -11.70 -1.90 12.86
C ILE A 336 -11.63 -0.53 13.54
N ASP A 337 -12.60 0.34 13.24
CA ASP A 337 -12.69 1.68 13.83
C ASP A 337 -12.82 1.64 15.36
N ARG A 338 -13.59 0.70 15.91
CA ARG A 338 -13.74 0.51 17.37
C ARG A 338 -12.49 -0.06 18.03
N ARG A 339 -11.74 -0.92 17.34
CA ARG A 339 -10.57 -1.62 17.89
C ARG A 339 -9.28 -0.81 17.83
N SER A 340 -9.24 0.25 17.01
CA SER A 340 -8.10 1.18 16.88
C SER A 340 -6.77 0.54 16.51
N THR A 341 -6.79 -0.49 15.66
CA THR A 341 -5.59 -1.24 15.26
C THR A 341 -4.95 -0.63 14.01
N GLY A 342 -3.71 -0.11 14.12
CA GLY A 342 -3.08 0.75 13.13
C GLY A 342 -2.96 0.17 11.71
N CYS A 343 -2.27 -0.97 11.52
CA CYS A 343 -2.05 -1.54 10.17
C CYS A 343 -3.35 -2.01 9.50
N ALA A 344 -4.38 -2.36 10.29
CA ALA A 344 -5.67 -2.77 9.74
C ALA A 344 -6.34 -1.66 8.93
N TYR A 345 -6.13 -0.38 9.33
CA TYR A 345 -6.65 0.76 8.55
C TYR A 345 -6.04 0.84 7.15
N VAL A 346 -4.75 0.52 7.00
CA VAL A 346 -4.10 0.52 5.69
C VAL A 346 -4.62 -0.63 4.82
N ARG A 347 -4.84 -1.80 5.41
CA ARG A 347 -5.29 -2.98 4.68
C ARG A 347 -6.77 -2.92 4.28
N ILE A 348 -7.63 -2.29 5.07
CA ILE A 348 -9.04 -2.10 4.71
C ILE A 348 -9.26 -1.00 3.67
N LEU A 349 -8.25 -0.15 3.39
CA LEU A 349 -8.39 0.95 2.43
C LEU A 349 -8.84 0.49 1.06
N PHE A 350 -8.29 -0.61 0.54
CA PHE A 350 -8.69 -1.13 -0.76
C PHE A 350 -10.16 -1.57 -0.79
N PRO A 351 -10.64 -2.48 0.08
CA PRO A 351 -12.06 -2.83 0.15
C PRO A 351 -12.98 -1.60 0.33
N LEU A 352 -12.65 -0.73 1.27
CA LEU A 352 -13.48 0.45 1.56
C LEU A 352 -13.51 1.44 0.37
N THR A 353 -12.41 1.57 -0.37
CA THR A 353 -12.36 2.41 -1.57
C THR A 353 -13.23 1.85 -2.69
N LEU A 354 -13.28 0.51 -2.86
CA LEU A 354 -14.21 -0.10 -3.81
C LEU A 354 -15.66 0.25 -3.48
N VAL A 355 -16.06 0.17 -2.20
CA VAL A 355 -17.40 0.59 -1.77
C VAL A 355 -17.64 2.07 -2.03
N ALA A 356 -16.66 2.92 -1.78
CA ALA A 356 -16.75 4.35 -2.02
C ALA A 356 -16.80 4.72 -3.52
N LEU A 357 -16.31 3.86 -4.41
CA LEU A 357 -16.36 4.10 -5.87
C LEU A 357 -17.58 3.46 -6.53
N TYR A 358 -17.92 2.23 -6.13
CA TYR A 358 -18.85 1.38 -6.87
C TYR A 358 -20.02 0.86 -6.02
N GLY A 359 -20.01 1.09 -4.71
CA GLY A 359 -21.07 0.67 -3.80
C GLY A 359 -22.38 1.43 -4.02
N PRO A 360 -23.51 0.87 -3.57
CA PRO A 360 -24.79 1.54 -3.57
C PRO A 360 -24.74 2.87 -2.79
N ALA A 361 -25.69 3.79 -3.11
CA ALA A 361 -25.66 5.17 -2.64
C ALA A 361 -25.52 5.30 -1.10
N GLN A 362 -26.14 4.41 -0.33
CA GLN A 362 -26.07 4.42 1.13
C GLN A 362 -24.66 4.04 1.60
N GLN A 363 -24.15 2.88 1.15
CA GLN A 363 -22.80 2.38 1.52
C GLN A 363 -21.71 3.30 1.02
N HIS A 364 -21.86 3.90 -0.15
CA HIS A 364 -20.97 4.95 -0.67
C HIS A 364 -20.84 6.12 0.32
N LYS A 365 -21.97 6.63 0.85
CA LYS A 365 -21.96 7.71 1.86
C LYS A 365 -21.29 7.27 3.16
N GLU A 366 -21.59 6.06 3.62
CA GLU A 366 -21.00 5.50 4.83
C GLU A 366 -19.49 5.34 4.71
N ALA A 367 -19.00 4.83 3.58
CA ALA A 367 -17.58 4.76 3.28
C ALA A 367 -16.90 6.13 3.33
N GLN A 368 -17.52 7.16 2.72
CA GLN A 368 -17.01 8.53 2.80
C GLN A 368 -16.98 9.09 4.22
N ILE A 369 -18.00 8.78 5.04
CA ILE A 369 -18.02 9.19 6.45
C ILE A 369 -16.87 8.55 7.21
N LEU A 370 -16.60 7.25 7.00
CA LEU A 370 -15.48 6.55 7.60
C LEU A 370 -14.13 7.14 7.17
N PHE A 371 -13.92 7.43 5.88
CA PHE A 371 -12.72 8.12 5.41
C PHE A 371 -12.53 9.49 6.09
N ARG A 372 -13.58 10.30 6.20
CA ARG A 372 -13.51 11.59 6.89
C ARG A 372 -13.23 11.44 8.39
N LYS A 373 -13.81 10.42 9.03
CA LYS A 373 -13.55 10.11 10.43
C LYS A 373 -12.11 9.69 10.67
N TRP A 374 -11.53 8.93 9.75
CA TRP A 374 -10.15 8.46 9.84
C TRP A 374 -9.11 9.51 9.44
N TYR A 375 -9.56 10.62 8.85
CA TYR A 375 -8.73 11.81 8.62
C TYR A 375 -8.34 12.52 9.92
N THR A 376 -9.08 12.32 10.99
CA THR A 376 -8.69 12.83 12.31
C THR A 376 -7.48 12.06 12.87
N PRO A 377 -6.65 12.66 13.73
CA PRO A 377 -5.19 12.56 13.73
C PRO A 377 -4.54 11.20 14.05
N ILE A 378 -5.26 10.11 14.23
CA ILE A 378 -4.65 8.89 14.78
C ILE A 378 -4.63 7.70 13.80
N LYS A 379 -5.38 7.74 12.69
CA LYS A 379 -5.67 6.49 11.97
C LYS A 379 -4.95 6.35 10.61
N VAL A 380 -5.22 7.20 9.67
CA VAL A 380 -4.57 7.22 8.34
C VAL A 380 -4.61 8.64 7.77
N ALA A 381 -4.06 9.57 8.55
CA ALA A 381 -4.17 11.01 8.27
C ALA A 381 -3.68 11.39 6.85
N GLY A 382 -2.69 10.67 6.32
CA GLY A 382 -2.17 10.89 4.98
C GLY A 382 -3.04 10.34 3.86
N PHE A 383 -3.77 9.25 4.10
CA PHE A 383 -4.56 8.57 3.05
C PHE A 383 -5.97 9.10 2.85
N SER A 384 -6.62 9.54 3.94
CA SER A 384 -8.03 9.89 3.86
C SER A 384 -8.34 11.07 2.94
N PRO A 385 -7.58 12.18 2.93
CA PRO A 385 -7.78 13.25 1.95
C PRO A 385 -7.55 12.74 0.54
N MET A 386 -6.48 11.99 0.34
CA MET A 386 -6.07 11.45 -0.93
C MET A 386 -7.13 10.51 -1.51
N ALA A 387 -7.68 9.59 -0.71
CA ALA A 387 -8.75 8.71 -1.13
C ALA A 387 -10.01 9.53 -1.48
N LEU A 388 -10.39 10.50 -0.66
CA LEU A 388 -11.55 11.36 -0.91
C LEU A 388 -11.39 12.22 -2.18
N ASP A 389 -10.23 12.79 -2.42
CA ASP A 389 -9.94 13.56 -3.63
C ASP A 389 -10.02 12.69 -4.88
N MET A 390 -9.42 11.50 -4.84
CA MET A 390 -9.47 10.54 -5.96
C MET A 390 -10.88 9.98 -6.19
N ILE A 391 -11.65 9.69 -5.14
CA ILE A 391 -13.05 9.29 -5.22
C ILE A 391 -13.87 10.42 -5.86
N SER A 392 -13.64 11.67 -5.47
CA SER A 392 -14.34 12.83 -6.02
C SER A 392 -14.02 13.01 -7.51
N LEU A 393 -12.77 12.92 -7.92
CA LEU A 393 -12.32 13.00 -9.31
C LEU A 393 -12.92 11.85 -10.16
N HIS A 394 -12.92 10.63 -9.64
CA HIS A 394 -13.50 9.48 -10.32
C HIS A 394 -15.01 9.64 -10.52
N THR A 395 -15.72 10.09 -9.50
CA THR A 395 -17.17 10.34 -9.56
C THR A 395 -17.53 11.42 -10.60
N MET A 396 -16.69 12.45 -10.73
CA MET A 396 -16.86 13.48 -11.78
C MET A 396 -16.63 12.91 -13.18
N SER A 397 -15.58 12.10 -13.36
CA SER A 397 -15.26 11.47 -14.64
C SER A 397 -16.38 10.54 -15.13
N MET A 398 -16.93 9.72 -14.24
CA MET A 398 -18.03 8.80 -14.58
C MET A 398 -19.33 9.52 -14.95
N ARG A 399 -19.63 10.67 -14.35
CA ARG A 399 -20.79 11.50 -14.74
C ARG A 399 -20.64 12.07 -16.16
N HIS A 400 -19.45 12.47 -16.56
CA HIS A 400 -19.18 12.96 -17.91
C HIS A 400 -19.32 11.87 -18.98
N VAL A 401 -18.91 10.63 -18.68
CA VAL A 401 -19.08 9.50 -19.61
C VAL A 401 -20.56 9.13 -19.78
N SER A 402 -21.33 9.12 -18.70
CA SER A 402 -22.79 8.83 -18.78
C SER A 402 -23.57 9.87 -19.57
N THR A 403 -23.14 11.14 -19.58
CA THR A 403 -23.79 12.21 -20.37
C THR A 403 -23.40 12.22 -21.85
N GLN A 404 -22.35 11.49 -22.23
CA GLN A 404 -21.95 11.39 -23.65
C GLN A 404 -22.53 10.15 -24.38
N ILE A 405 -23.10 9.18 -23.61
CA ILE A 405 -23.66 7.94 -24.15
C ILE A 405 -25.19 7.98 -24.23
N CYS A 406 -25.85 9.01 -23.69
CA CYS A 406 -27.24 9.34 -23.88
C CYS A 406 -27.39 10.41 -24.95
#